data_3fe99c4669745b805e1b40d4eae5a5e7
#
_entry.id   3fe99c4669745b805e1b40d4eae5a5e7
#
_cell.length_a   1.000
_cell.length_b   1.000
_cell.length_c   1.000
_cell.angle_alpha   90.00
_cell.angle_beta   90.00
_cell.angle_gamma   90.00
#
_symmetry.space_group_name_H-M   'P 1'
#
loop_
_entity.id
_entity.type
_entity.pdbx_description
1 polymer ?
#
loop_
_entity_poly.entity_id
_entity_poly.type
_entity_poly.pdbx_seq_one_letter_code
_entity_poly.pdbx_strand_id
1 'polypeptide(L)'
;MLRCLPPALAALSLAACASTPPLDPSASLDAPQRFAALDDATAPAVADWVAAFNDPDQAALVGEALRDNPDVRAARAALEAAEARARSAGAARLPSLNGSFSAREQDGGQISGSSFSLGLEASWQADVWGRLSDQARAGALSAEASRADWYGARLSIAAAAARAWYALTEASLQTDLARQDVETRQRQLDIVERRFNRGVARSSDVRTARSALASSQAALASRGRAERAAGRRVETLLGDYPAGVIQSASALPVVSALPDPGAPQRLFERRPDMVAAAARLAAAGFSADAAQKALYPGLSLRAELSDSAANVEDVFDADDLVSSVAASILAPIFRGGSLRAERDRAE
;
A
#
# COMPACT_ATOMS: atom_id res chain seq x y z
N MET A 1 -33.34 20.45 54.61
CA MET A 1 -33.63 19.17 53.93
C MET A 1 -33.07 19.20 52.52
N LEU A 2 -31.80 18.91 52.35
CA LEU A 2 -31.17 18.78 51.00
C LEU A 2 -31.39 17.36 50.55
N ARG A 3 -32.20 17.17 49.51
CA ARG A 3 -32.35 15.84 48.86
C ARG A 3 -31.14 15.58 47.99
N CYS A 4 -30.31 14.58 48.40
CA CYS A 4 -29.24 14.03 47.56
C CYS A 4 -29.89 13.44 46.28
N LEU A 5 -29.61 14.03 45.13
CA LEU A 5 -29.84 13.37 43.83
C LEU A 5 -28.94 12.13 43.76
N PRO A 6 -29.44 11.01 43.21
CA PRO A 6 -28.64 9.79 43.09
C PRO A 6 -27.50 10.01 42.08
N PRO A 7 -26.26 9.56 42.37
CA PRO A 7 -25.08 9.77 41.54
C PRO A 7 -25.18 9.17 40.14
N ALA A 8 -26.14 8.29 39.91
CA ALA A 8 -26.39 7.66 38.60
C ALA A 8 -26.94 8.64 37.51
N LEU A 9 -27.64 9.73 37.90
CA LEU A 9 -28.13 10.71 36.93
C LEU A 9 -27.07 11.72 36.51
N ALA A 10 -26.06 11.98 37.32
CA ALA A 10 -24.95 12.85 36.99
C ALA A 10 -23.96 12.22 35.97
N ALA A 11 -23.87 10.88 35.94
CA ALA A 11 -23.02 10.15 35.00
C ALA A 11 -23.60 10.10 33.58
N LEU A 12 -24.94 10.13 33.41
CA LEU A 12 -25.56 10.12 32.07
C LEU A 12 -25.45 11.44 31.30
N SER A 13 -25.32 12.55 31.97
CA SER A 13 -25.25 13.86 31.32
C SER A 13 -23.86 14.24 30.77
N LEU A 14 -22.80 13.54 31.16
CA LEU A 14 -21.41 13.76 30.66
C LEU A 14 -21.12 12.99 29.35
N ALA A 15 -21.91 11.99 29.01
CA ALA A 15 -21.67 11.17 27.82
C ALA A 15 -22.09 11.82 26.49
N ALA A 16 -22.86 12.93 26.54
CA ALA A 16 -23.47 13.54 25.34
C ALA A 16 -22.56 14.53 24.60
N CYS A 17 -21.37 14.88 25.13
CA CYS A 17 -20.53 15.95 24.55
C CYS A 17 -19.26 15.46 23.84
N ALA A 18 -19.07 14.17 23.63
CA ALA A 18 -17.76 13.63 23.19
C ALA A 18 -17.73 13.05 21.76
N SER A 19 -18.75 13.28 20.94
CA SER A 19 -18.73 12.82 19.54
C SER A 19 -18.67 14.00 18.59
N THR A 20 -17.49 14.24 18.03
CA THR A 20 -17.36 15.04 16.81
C THR A 20 -17.90 14.21 15.65
N PRO A 21 -18.77 14.74 14.78
CA PRO A 21 -19.20 14.00 13.60
C PRO A 21 -17.98 13.71 12.72
N PRO A 22 -17.90 12.52 12.12
CA PRO A 22 -16.79 12.19 11.23
C PRO A 22 -16.74 13.23 10.10
N LEU A 23 -15.55 13.77 9.85
CA LEU A 23 -15.31 14.62 8.69
C LEU A 23 -15.64 13.82 7.43
N ASP A 24 -16.65 14.25 6.68
CA ASP A 24 -16.90 13.74 5.34
C ASP A 24 -16.01 14.50 4.35
N PRO A 25 -14.94 13.88 3.83
CA PRO A 25 -14.02 14.55 2.93
C PRO A 25 -14.66 14.94 1.59
N SER A 26 -15.77 14.30 1.24
CA SER A 26 -16.49 14.57 -0.01
C SER A 26 -17.42 15.78 0.08
N ALA A 27 -17.86 16.15 1.29
CA ALA A 27 -18.84 17.22 1.51
C ALA A 27 -18.29 18.63 1.24
N SER A 28 -16.96 18.80 1.15
CA SER A 28 -16.30 20.11 0.95
C SER A 28 -15.72 20.33 -0.45
N LEU A 29 -15.85 19.37 -1.37
CA LEU A 29 -15.26 19.46 -2.70
C LEU A 29 -16.29 19.91 -3.73
N ASP A 30 -16.23 21.19 -4.09
CA ASP A 30 -17.01 21.75 -5.22
C ASP A 30 -16.35 21.33 -6.54
N ALA A 31 -16.58 20.09 -6.96
CA ALA A 31 -16.05 19.55 -8.19
C ALA A 31 -17.00 19.89 -9.35
N PRO A 32 -16.48 20.33 -10.52
CA PRO A 32 -17.30 20.61 -11.69
C PRO A 32 -18.04 19.33 -12.12
N GLN A 33 -19.27 19.49 -12.61
CA GLN A 33 -20.12 18.35 -13.03
C GLN A 33 -19.65 17.71 -14.35
N ARG A 34 -18.83 18.41 -15.16
CA ARG A 34 -18.31 17.95 -16.45
C ARG A 34 -16.85 18.39 -16.62
N PHE A 35 -16.09 17.61 -17.36
CA PHE A 35 -14.75 18.02 -17.81
C PHE A 35 -14.86 19.10 -18.89
N ALA A 36 -14.14 20.19 -18.75
CA ALA A 36 -14.15 21.29 -19.70
C ALA A 36 -13.60 20.93 -21.10
N ALA A 37 -12.82 19.85 -21.22
CA ALA A 37 -12.13 19.42 -22.44
C ALA A 37 -12.83 18.25 -23.17
N LEU A 38 -13.98 17.78 -22.69
CA LEU A 38 -14.69 16.63 -23.28
C LEU A 38 -16.05 17.09 -23.82
N ASP A 39 -16.10 17.24 -25.14
CA ASP A 39 -17.36 17.24 -25.87
C ASP A 39 -17.92 15.82 -25.88
N ASP A 40 -19.22 15.68 -25.54
CA ASP A 40 -20.06 14.48 -25.52
C ASP A 40 -19.37 13.14 -25.85
N ALA A 41 -18.60 12.59 -24.90
CA ALA A 41 -18.04 11.26 -25.02
C ALA A 41 -19.15 10.21 -24.86
N THR A 42 -19.43 9.49 -25.94
CA THR A 42 -20.54 8.53 -26.04
C THR A 42 -20.15 7.08 -25.77
N ALA A 43 -18.87 6.81 -25.49
CA ALA A 43 -18.39 5.44 -25.27
C ALA A 43 -18.59 5.03 -23.79
N PRO A 44 -19.11 3.81 -23.51
CA PRO A 44 -19.25 3.33 -22.14
C PRO A 44 -17.87 3.20 -21.46
N ALA A 45 -17.82 3.49 -20.14
CA ALA A 45 -16.62 3.31 -19.36
C ALA A 45 -16.14 1.86 -19.46
N VAL A 46 -14.90 1.64 -19.91
CA VAL A 46 -14.32 0.29 -20.03
C VAL A 46 -13.86 -0.14 -18.64
N ALA A 47 -14.54 -1.15 -18.08
CA ALA A 47 -14.19 -1.71 -16.77
C ALA A 47 -12.82 -2.40 -16.80
N ASP A 48 -12.47 -2.99 -17.94
CA ASP A 48 -11.16 -3.61 -18.20
C ASP A 48 -10.49 -2.91 -19.40
N TRP A 49 -9.71 -1.89 -19.09
CA TRP A 49 -8.98 -1.11 -20.10
C TRP A 49 -7.89 -1.93 -20.82
N VAL A 50 -7.39 -3.00 -20.19
CA VAL A 50 -6.39 -3.89 -20.80
C VAL A 50 -7.00 -4.65 -21.98
N ALA A 51 -8.20 -5.17 -21.80
CA ALA A 51 -8.93 -5.89 -22.84
C ALA A 51 -9.31 -5.00 -24.04
N ALA A 52 -9.41 -3.66 -23.84
CA ALA A 52 -9.74 -2.72 -24.91
C ALA A 52 -8.68 -2.63 -26.03
N PHE A 53 -7.45 -3.09 -25.77
CA PHE A 53 -6.38 -3.16 -26.78
C PHE A 53 -6.48 -4.35 -27.72
N ASN A 54 -7.34 -5.35 -27.45
CA ASN A 54 -7.44 -6.59 -28.23
C ASN A 54 -6.10 -7.29 -28.50
N ASP A 55 -5.18 -7.21 -27.53
CA ASP A 55 -3.84 -7.81 -27.57
C ASP A 55 -3.73 -8.86 -26.45
N PRO A 56 -3.89 -10.15 -26.77
CA PRO A 56 -3.84 -11.22 -25.75
C PRO A 56 -2.46 -11.37 -25.12
N ASP A 57 -1.38 -11.08 -25.86
CA ASP A 57 -0.01 -11.17 -25.35
C ASP A 57 0.25 -10.06 -24.35
N GLN A 58 -0.19 -8.84 -24.66
CA GLN A 58 -0.16 -7.72 -23.71
C GLN A 58 -0.99 -8.02 -22.46
N ALA A 59 -2.17 -8.58 -22.60
CA ALA A 59 -3.03 -8.91 -21.46
C ALA A 59 -2.38 -9.98 -20.57
N ALA A 60 -1.78 -11.01 -21.16
CA ALA A 60 -1.03 -12.04 -20.44
C ALA A 60 0.15 -11.45 -19.68
N LEU A 61 0.94 -10.59 -20.34
CA LEU A 61 2.10 -9.91 -19.76
C LEU A 61 1.71 -8.99 -18.58
N VAL A 62 0.64 -8.22 -18.71
CA VAL A 62 0.11 -7.41 -17.61
C VAL A 62 -0.34 -8.30 -16.45
N GLY A 63 -1.01 -9.42 -16.74
CA GLY A 63 -1.41 -10.40 -15.73
C GLY A 63 -0.21 -10.99 -14.97
N GLU A 64 0.88 -11.29 -15.65
CA GLU A 64 2.12 -11.78 -15.07
C GLU A 64 2.80 -10.70 -14.21
N ALA A 65 2.96 -9.48 -14.73
CA ALA A 65 3.49 -8.37 -13.96
C ALA A 65 2.70 -8.12 -12.66
N LEU A 66 1.36 -8.22 -12.69
CA LEU A 66 0.53 -8.05 -11.49
C LEU A 66 0.69 -9.16 -10.46
N ARG A 67 1.16 -10.35 -10.85
CA ARG A 67 1.44 -11.46 -9.91
C ARG A 67 2.86 -11.39 -9.35
N ASP A 68 3.85 -11.11 -10.20
CA ASP A 68 5.25 -11.41 -9.92
C ASP A 68 6.10 -10.16 -9.66
N ASN A 69 5.60 -8.97 -10.04
CA ASN A 69 6.32 -7.71 -9.83
C ASN A 69 6.62 -7.44 -8.34
N PRO A 70 7.89 -7.13 -7.98
CA PRO A 70 8.31 -6.89 -6.60
C PRO A 70 7.56 -5.73 -5.91
N ASP A 71 7.23 -4.64 -6.63
CA ASP A 71 6.55 -3.48 -6.05
C ASP A 71 5.10 -3.81 -5.69
N VAL A 72 4.40 -4.61 -6.51
CA VAL A 72 3.05 -5.10 -6.20
C VAL A 72 3.07 -6.00 -4.96
N ARG A 73 4.09 -6.86 -4.86
CA ARG A 73 4.28 -7.74 -3.69
C ARG A 73 4.60 -6.93 -2.44
N ALA A 74 5.45 -5.91 -2.54
CA ALA A 74 5.76 -5.00 -1.43
C ALA A 74 4.51 -4.24 -0.95
N ALA A 75 3.70 -3.71 -1.88
CA ALA A 75 2.45 -3.04 -1.54
C ALA A 75 1.44 -4.01 -0.88
N ARG A 76 1.39 -5.28 -1.29
CA ARG A 76 0.58 -6.32 -0.66
C ARG A 76 1.04 -6.60 0.76
N ALA A 77 2.34 -6.76 0.99
CA ALA A 77 2.91 -6.97 2.33
C ALA A 77 2.65 -5.77 3.25
N ALA A 78 2.69 -4.54 2.73
CA ALA A 78 2.34 -3.33 3.47
C ALA A 78 0.86 -3.33 3.90
N LEU A 79 -0.06 -3.76 3.03
CA LEU A 79 -1.47 -3.95 3.36
C LEU A 79 -1.64 -5.00 4.48
N GLU A 80 -1.02 -6.16 4.36
CA GLU A 80 -1.12 -7.24 5.37
C GLU A 80 -0.59 -6.77 6.74
N ALA A 81 0.49 -5.99 6.75
CA ALA A 81 1.01 -5.36 7.97
C ALA A 81 0.04 -4.34 8.56
N ALA A 82 -0.61 -3.51 7.73
CA ALA A 82 -1.62 -2.55 8.18
C ALA A 82 -2.87 -3.25 8.75
N GLU A 83 -3.34 -4.31 8.11
CA GLU A 83 -4.45 -5.13 8.60
C GLU A 83 -4.11 -5.81 9.94
N ALA A 84 -2.87 -6.28 10.12
CA ALA A 84 -2.43 -6.84 11.39
C ALA A 84 -2.41 -5.79 12.50
N ARG A 85 -1.95 -4.56 12.21
CA ARG A 85 -2.00 -3.43 13.16
C ARG A 85 -3.44 -3.05 13.52
N ALA A 86 -4.36 -3.04 12.55
CA ALA A 86 -5.78 -2.78 12.79
C ALA A 86 -6.39 -3.85 13.71
N ARG A 87 -6.07 -5.14 13.49
CA ARG A 87 -6.50 -6.22 14.40
C ARG A 87 -5.93 -6.03 15.81
N SER A 88 -4.66 -5.67 15.93
CA SER A 88 -4.02 -5.40 17.23
C SER A 88 -4.68 -4.23 17.97
N ALA A 89 -4.96 -3.12 17.26
CA ALA A 89 -5.69 -1.99 17.83
C ALA A 89 -7.11 -2.38 18.28
N GLY A 90 -7.79 -3.21 17.49
CA GLY A 90 -9.11 -3.77 17.85
C GLY A 90 -9.07 -4.68 19.08
N ALA A 91 -8.02 -5.47 19.22
CA ALA A 91 -7.84 -6.39 20.35
C ALA A 91 -7.62 -5.66 21.69
N ALA A 92 -7.10 -4.43 21.68
CA ALA A 92 -6.91 -3.61 22.88
C ALA A 92 -8.23 -3.31 23.65
N ARG A 93 -9.39 -3.52 23.02
CA ARG A 93 -10.72 -3.39 23.67
C ARG A 93 -11.15 -4.65 24.42
N LEU A 94 -10.47 -5.76 24.21
CA LEU A 94 -10.78 -7.05 24.79
C LEU A 94 -9.91 -7.31 26.03
N PRO A 95 -10.37 -8.17 26.98
CA PRO A 95 -9.51 -8.60 28.06
C PRO A 95 -8.28 -9.36 27.54
N SER A 96 -7.15 -9.16 28.18
CA SER A 96 -5.96 -10.00 28.02
C SER A 96 -5.86 -11.01 29.16
N LEU A 97 -5.39 -12.21 28.86
CA LEU A 97 -5.11 -13.26 29.84
C LEU A 97 -3.64 -13.65 29.69
N ASN A 98 -2.91 -13.59 30.80
CA ASN A 98 -1.50 -13.94 30.86
C ASN A 98 -1.29 -15.04 31.92
N GLY A 99 -0.50 -16.05 31.58
CA GLY A 99 0.01 -17.03 32.53
C GLY A 99 1.44 -16.68 32.92
N SER A 100 1.80 -16.78 34.16
CA SER A 100 3.15 -16.55 34.68
C SER A 100 3.57 -17.71 35.60
N PHE A 101 4.83 -18.12 35.44
CA PHE A 101 5.51 -18.97 36.38
C PHE A 101 6.80 -18.29 36.78
N SER A 102 7.08 -18.20 38.05
CA SER A 102 8.34 -17.65 38.54
C SER A 102 8.98 -18.53 39.61
N ALA A 103 10.27 -18.67 39.55
CA ALA A 103 11.10 -19.29 40.54
C ALA A 103 12.10 -18.27 41.06
N ARG A 104 12.21 -18.09 42.35
CA ARG A 104 13.13 -17.20 43.01
C ARG A 104 13.87 -17.94 44.10
N GLU A 105 15.17 -17.84 44.10
CA GLU A 105 16.02 -18.24 45.20
C GLU A 105 16.61 -16.97 45.83
N GLN A 106 16.52 -16.90 47.14
CA GLN A 106 17.05 -15.79 47.90
C GLN A 106 17.98 -16.33 48.98
N ASP A 107 19.25 -15.95 48.91
CA ASP A 107 20.26 -16.32 49.91
C ASP A 107 20.86 -15.03 50.49
N GLY A 108 20.75 -14.84 51.80
CA GLY A 108 21.30 -13.73 52.55
C GLY A 108 20.29 -12.98 53.43
N GLY A 109 20.75 -12.53 54.59
CA GLY A 109 19.93 -11.85 55.61
C GLY A 109 19.10 -12.82 56.46
N GLN A 110 17.95 -12.36 56.93
CA GLN A 110 17.07 -13.14 57.80
C GLN A 110 16.06 -14.05 57.02
N ILE A 111 16.07 -13.96 55.67
CA ILE A 111 15.18 -14.74 54.82
C ILE A 111 16.03 -15.41 53.76
N SER A 112 16.20 -16.71 53.85
CA SER A 112 16.79 -17.54 52.81
C SER A 112 15.81 -18.67 52.47
N GLY A 113 15.65 -18.94 51.17
CA GLY A 113 14.78 -20.00 50.68
C GLY A 113 14.38 -19.85 49.23
N SER A 114 13.84 -20.91 48.67
CA SER A 114 13.24 -20.93 47.34
C SER A 114 11.77 -20.57 47.43
N SER A 115 11.28 -19.85 46.44
CA SER A 115 9.86 -19.52 46.29
C SER A 115 9.47 -19.72 44.81
N PHE A 116 8.43 -20.54 44.61
CA PHE A 116 7.84 -20.80 43.31
C PHE A 116 6.46 -20.18 43.30
N SER A 117 6.09 -19.51 42.18
CA SER A 117 4.73 -19.00 42.03
C SER A 117 4.20 -19.25 40.62
N LEU A 118 2.95 -19.67 40.56
CA LEU A 118 2.16 -19.84 39.35
C LEU A 118 1.00 -18.86 39.40
N GLY A 119 0.73 -18.16 38.30
CA GLY A 119 -0.36 -17.19 38.24
C GLY A 119 -1.03 -17.11 36.89
N LEU A 120 -2.31 -16.79 36.91
CA LEU A 120 -3.09 -16.34 35.77
C LEU A 120 -3.61 -14.94 36.08
N GLU A 121 -3.32 -14.00 35.19
CA GLU A 121 -3.77 -12.61 35.30
C GLU A 121 -4.64 -12.26 34.11
N ALA A 122 -5.89 -11.87 34.36
CA ALA A 122 -6.75 -11.24 33.39
C ALA A 122 -6.76 -9.73 33.62
N SER A 123 -6.49 -8.94 32.57
CA SER A 123 -6.56 -7.48 32.64
C SER A 123 -7.39 -6.92 31.50
N TRP A 124 -8.21 -5.92 31.81
CA TRP A 124 -9.08 -5.26 30.85
C TRP A 124 -9.22 -3.78 31.16
N GLN A 125 -9.08 -2.95 30.11
CA GLN A 125 -9.37 -1.54 30.20
C GLN A 125 -10.75 -1.27 29.62
N ALA A 126 -11.70 -0.87 30.47
CA ALA A 126 -13.04 -0.52 30.04
C ALA A 126 -13.02 0.77 29.21
N ASP A 127 -13.56 0.72 28.00
CA ASP A 127 -13.58 1.83 27.06
C ASP A 127 -14.75 2.78 27.30
N VAL A 128 -14.80 3.38 28.51
CA VAL A 128 -15.92 4.22 28.96
C VAL A 128 -16.12 5.44 28.06
N TRP A 129 -15.02 6.04 27.60
CA TRP A 129 -15.04 7.26 26.78
C TRP A 129 -14.92 6.99 25.27
N GLY A 130 -14.73 5.74 24.86
CA GLY A 130 -14.55 5.36 23.46
C GLY A 130 -13.15 5.63 22.91
N ARG A 131 -12.14 5.84 23.76
CA ARG A 131 -10.75 6.06 23.34
C ARG A 131 -10.18 4.87 22.58
N LEU A 132 -10.35 3.66 23.09
CA LEU A 132 -9.88 2.44 22.45
C LEU A 132 -10.67 2.13 21.18
N SER A 133 -11.96 2.47 21.16
CA SER A 133 -12.81 2.34 19.98
C SER A 133 -12.35 3.28 18.86
N ASP A 134 -11.95 4.52 19.17
CA ASP A 134 -11.43 5.44 18.15
C ASP A 134 -10.06 5.00 17.64
N GLN A 135 -9.17 4.49 18.50
CA GLN A 135 -7.90 3.89 18.08
C GLN A 135 -8.12 2.69 17.14
N ALA A 136 -9.10 1.85 17.43
CA ALA A 136 -9.45 0.73 16.56
C ALA A 136 -10.01 1.20 15.20
N ARG A 137 -10.86 2.24 15.19
CA ARG A 137 -11.37 2.86 13.96
C ARG A 137 -10.27 3.50 13.13
N ALA A 138 -9.37 4.26 13.77
CA ALA A 138 -8.20 4.85 13.12
C ALA A 138 -7.31 3.76 12.48
N GLY A 139 -7.08 2.65 13.18
CA GLY A 139 -6.36 1.50 12.66
C GLY A 139 -7.04 0.85 11.45
N ALA A 140 -8.36 0.67 11.51
CA ALA A 140 -9.14 0.10 10.41
C ALA A 140 -9.11 0.99 9.15
N LEU A 141 -9.26 2.31 9.31
CA LEU A 141 -9.17 3.28 8.21
C LEU A 141 -7.75 3.37 7.63
N SER A 142 -6.72 3.22 8.46
CA SER A 142 -5.33 3.13 7.99
C SER A 142 -5.09 1.87 7.15
N ALA A 143 -5.72 0.76 7.48
CA ALA A 143 -5.68 -0.46 6.67
C ALA A 143 -6.46 -0.30 5.36
N GLU A 144 -7.58 0.44 5.37
CA GLU A 144 -8.33 0.79 4.17
C GLU A 144 -7.50 1.68 3.23
N ALA A 145 -6.80 2.69 3.77
CA ALA A 145 -5.86 3.50 3.01
C ALA A 145 -4.77 2.65 2.34
N SER A 146 -4.17 1.71 3.10
CA SER A 146 -3.16 0.79 2.56
C SER A 146 -3.72 -0.15 1.50
N ARG A 147 -5.00 -0.52 1.59
CA ARG A 147 -5.69 -1.31 0.55
C ARG A 147 -5.86 -0.50 -0.73
N ALA A 148 -6.23 0.76 -0.61
CA ALA A 148 -6.31 1.67 -1.75
C ALA A 148 -4.93 1.90 -2.39
N ASP A 149 -3.87 2.05 -1.60
CA ASP A 149 -2.48 2.15 -2.10
C ASP A 149 -2.07 0.89 -2.90
N TRP A 150 -2.43 -0.29 -2.40
CA TRP A 150 -2.16 -1.54 -3.12
C TRP A 150 -2.90 -1.60 -4.46
N TYR A 151 -4.16 -1.15 -4.54
CA TYR A 151 -4.87 -1.01 -5.81
C TYR A 151 -4.19 0.03 -6.73
N GLY A 152 -3.72 1.15 -6.19
CA GLY A 152 -2.96 2.16 -6.92
C GLY A 152 -1.64 1.62 -7.49
N ALA A 153 -0.90 0.83 -6.71
CA ALA A 153 0.32 0.16 -7.16
C ALA A 153 0.02 -0.82 -8.32
N ARG A 154 -1.02 -1.64 -8.19
CA ARG A 154 -1.46 -2.56 -9.26
C ARG A 154 -1.80 -1.81 -10.54
N LEU A 155 -2.58 -0.73 -10.46
CA LEU A 155 -2.92 0.09 -11.62
C LEU A 155 -1.68 0.70 -12.27
N SER A 156 -0.76 1.21 -11.48
CA SER A 156 0.49 1.81 -11.95
C SER A 156 1.39 0.79 -12.65
N ILE A 157 1.53 -0.42 -12.10
CA ILE A 157 2.33 -1.49 -12.71
C ILE A 157 1.65 -2.02 -13.97
N ALA A 158 0.32 -2.21 -13.97
CA ALA A 158 -0.41 -2.60 -15.17
C ALA A 158 -0.19 -1.62 -16.33
N ALA A 159 -0.30 -0.31 -16.04
CA ALA A 159 -0.05 0.74 -17.03
C ALA A 159 1.43 0.81 -17.45
N ALA A 160 2.38 0.56 -16.55
CA ALA A 160 3.81 0.51 -16.87
C ALA A 160 4.14 -0.70 -17.75
N ALA A 161 3.57 -1.87 -17.46
CA ALA A 161 3.74 -3.09 -18.25
C ALA A 161 3.19 -2.94 -19.67
N ALA A 162 1.97 -2.42 -19.82
CA ALA A 162 1.37 -2.15 -21.12
C ALA A 162 2.20 -1.15 -21.95
N ARG A 163 2.65 -0.06 -21.34
CA ARG A 163 3.54 0.91 -22.03
C ARG A 163 4.88 0.30 -22.41
N ALA A 164 5.48 -0.52 -21.55
CA ALA A 164 6.75 -1.17 -21.84
C ALA A 164 6.61 -2.18 -22.99
N TRP A 165 5.49 -2.89 -23.05
CA TRP A 165 5.16 -3.82 -24.15
C TRP A 165 5.12 -3.10 -25.49
N TYR A 166 4.37 -2.02 -25.60
CA TYR A 166 4.28 -1.26 -26.85
C TYR A 166 5.56 -0.51 -27.20
N ALA A 167 6.34 -0.09 -26.20
CA ALA A 167 7.67 0.48 -26.45
C ALA A 167 8.64 -0.57 -27.01
N LEU A 168 8.54 -1.84 -26.56
CA LEU A 168 9.30 -2.94 -27.13
C LEU A 168 8.86 -3.24 -28.57
N THR A 169 7.55 -3.28 -28.82
CA THR A 169 6.99 -3.51 -30.16
C THR A 169 7.43 -2.39 -31.12
N GLU A 170 7.36 -1.14 -30.71
CA GLU A 170 7.88 -0.02 -31.50
C GLU A 170 9.37 -0.16 -31.81
N ALA A 171 10.19 -0.47 -30.80
CA ALA A 171 11.64 -0.62 -30.96
C ALA A 171 11.99 -1.77 -31.91
N SER A 172 11.26 -2.88 -31.89
CA SER A 172 11.42 -4.00 -32.81
C SER A 172 11.08 -3.58 -34.25
N LEU A 173 9.93 -2.97 -34.47
CA LEU A 173 9.52 -2.44 -35.79
C LEU A 173 10.53 -1.43 -36.35
N GLN A 174 11.09 -0.56 -35.49
CA GLN A 174 12.15 0.39 -35.86
C GLN A 174 13.46 -0.33 -36.26
N THR A 175 13.79 -1.43 -35.59
CA THR A 175 14.96 -2.26 -35.92
C THR A 175 14.78 -2.95 -37.26
N ASP A 176 13.58 -3.46 -37.55
CA ASP A 176 13.27 -4.08 -38.84
C ASP A 176 13.30 -3.08 -39.99
N LEU A 177 12.77 -1.88 -39.79
CA LEU A 177 12.87 -0.80 -40.76
C LEU A 177 14.35 -0.39 -41.05
N ALA A 178 15.16 -0.28 -39.98
CA ALA A 178 16.60 0.02 -40.15
C ALA A 178 17.34 -1.12 -40.88
N ARG A 179 16.95 -2.37 -40.71
CA ARG A 179 17.51 -3.51 -41.45
C ARG A 179 17.19 -3.42 -42.92
N GLN A 180 15.96 -3.06 -43.28
CA GLN A 180 15.54 -2.85 -44.65
C GLN A 180 16.29 -1.66 -45.31
N ASP A 181 16.57 -0.59 -44.54
CA ASP A 181 17.38 0.54 -45.06
C ASP A 181 18.82 0.10 -45.38
N VAL A 182 19.46 -0.68 -44.48
CA VAL A 182 20.80 -1.23 -44.74
C VAL A 182 20.81 -2.07 -46.00
N GLU A 183 19.84 -2.97 -46.20
CA GLU A 183 19.75 -3.77 -47.43
C GLU A 183 19.60 -2.90 -48.68
N THR A 184 18.80 -1.84 -48.58
CA THR A 184 18.58 -0.91 -49.69
C THR A 184 19.87 -0.11 -50.02
N ARG A 185 20.58 0.37 -49.00
CA ARG A 185 21.89 1.07 -49.20
C ARG A 185 22.95 0.12 -49.72
N GLN A 186 22.96 -1.13 -49.33
CA GLN A 186 23.88 -2.13 -49.86
C GLN A 186 23.61 -2.35 -51.35
N ARG A 187 22.35 -2.57 -51.79
CA ARG A 187 21.99 -2.69 -53.20
C ARG A 187 22.38 -1.47 -54.00
N GLN A 188 22.22 -0.26 -53.44
CA GLN A 188 22.62 0.98 -54.08
C GLN A 188 24.13 1.06 -54.27
N LEU A 189 24.92 0.70 -53.26
CA LEU A 189 26.39 0.64 -53.36
C LEU A 189 26.81 -0.33 -54.47
N ASP A 190 26.25 -1.52 -54.53
CA ASP A 190 26.58 -2.54 -55.53
C ASP A 190 26.32 -2.02 -56.95
N ILE A 191 25.24 -1.22 -57.15
CA ILE A 191 24.94 -0.60 -58.46
C ILE A 191 26.00 0.44 -58.80
N VAL A 192 26.36 1.31 -57.85
CA VAL A 192 27.33 2.38 -58.07
C VAL A 192 28.72 1.81 -58.34
N GLU A 193 29.15 0.77 -57.61
CA GLU A 193 30.42 0.08 -57.85
C GLU A 193 30.48 -0.59 -59.20
N ARG A 194 29.40 -1.29 -59.66
CA ARG A 194 29.34 -1.82 -61.03
C ARG A 194 29.43 -0.71 -62.11
N ARG A 195 28.81 0.44 -61.89
CA ARG A 195 28.91 1.60 -62.80
C ARG A 195 30.33 2.20 -62.84
N PHE A 196 30.97 2.29 -61.68
CA PHE A 196 32.36 2.78 -61.58
C PHE A 196 33.32 1.84 -62.29
N ASN A 197 33.20 0.55 -62.12
CA ASN A 197 34.04 -0.47 -62.77
C ASN A 197 33.86 -0.47 -64.31
N ARG A 198 32.72 0.05 -64.81
CA ARG A 198 32.46 0.26 -66.25
C ARG A 198 32.91 1.64 -66.75
N GLY A 199 33.48 2.49 -65.89
CA GLY A 199 33.92 3.83 -66.24
C GLY A 199 32.83 4.90 -66.36
N VAL A 200 31.56 4.60 -65.92
CA VAL A 200 30.39 5.52 -66.05
C VAL A 200 29.97 6.19 -64.73
N ALA A 201 30.70 5.96 -63.64
CA ALA A 201 30.53 6.65 -62.36
C ALA A 201 31.86 7.18 -61.83
N ARG A 202 31.83 8.20 -60.94
CA ARG A 202 33.00 8.79 -60.33
C ARG A 202 33.38 8.10 -59.04
N SER A 203 34.66 8.17 -58.66
CA SER A 203 35.12 7.62 -57.36
C SER A 203 34.48 8.33 -56.16
N SER A 204 34.03 9.60 -56.31
CA SER A 204 33.23 10.32 -55.31
C SER A 204 31.90 9.62 -55.03
N ASP A 205 31.22 9.13 -56.10
CA ASP A 205 29.91 8.49 -55.98
C ASP A 205 30.01 7.19 -55.15
N VAL A 206 31.09 6.41 -55.39
CA VAL A 206 31.37 5.21 -54.59
C VAL A 206 31.60 5.55 -53.10
N ARG A 207 32.43 6.60 -52.83
CA ARG A 207 32.67 7.04 -51.46
C ARG A 207 31.41 7.50 -50.76
N THR A 208 30.55 8.25 -51.47
CA THR A 208 29.24 8.70 -50.94
C THR A 208 28.33 7.52 -50.62
N ALA A 209 28.23 6.52 -51.51
CA ALA A 209 27.41 5.33 -51.28
C ALA A 209 27.93 4.49 -50.10
N ARG A 210 29.26 4.31 -49.98
CA ARG A 210 29.88 3.65 -48.83
C ARG A 210 29.59 4.37 -47.51
N SER A 211 29.71 5.70 -47.49
CA SER A 211 29.39 6.50 -46.31
C SER A 211 27.92 6.37 -45.91
N ALA A 212 27.01 6.37 -46.87
CA ALA A 212 25.58 6.16 -46.63
C ALA A 212 25.27 4.79 -46.03
N LEU A 213 25.92 3.73 -46.57
CA LEU A 213 25.80 2.38 -46.00
C LEU A 213 26.36 2.32 -44.59
N ALA A 214 27.53 2.87 -44.32
CA ALA A 214 28.10 2.87 -42.99
C ALA A 214 27.22 3.59 -41.96
N SER A 215 26.58 4.71 -42.37
CA SER A 215 25.64 5.46 -41.56
C SER A 215 24.38 4.63 -41.25
N SER A 216 23.80 3.89 -42.21
CA SER A 216 22.64 3.06 -41.99
C SER A 216 22.98 1.83 -41.10
N GLN A 217 24.17 1.26 -41.24
CA GLN A 217 24.65 0.18 -40.36
C GLN A 217 24.82 0.67 -38.91
N ALA A 218 25.35 1.87 -38.69
CA ALA A 218 25.45 2.48 -37.38
C ALA A 218 24.05 2.74 -36.77
N ALA A 219 23.09 3.19 -37.59
CA ALA A 219 21.70 3.36 -37.17
C ALA A 219 21.06 2.02 -36.75
N LEU A 220 21.21 0.96 -37.54
CA LEU A 220 20.73 -0.37 -37.19
C LEU A 220 21.30 -0.88 -35.86
N ALA A 221 22.62 -0.73 -35.66
CA ALA A 221 23.25 -1.11 -34.40
C ALA A 221 22.67 -0.32 -33.20
N SER A 222 22.35 0.95 -33.39
CA SER A 222 21.70 1.79 -32.37
C SER A 222 20.27 1.32 -32.06
N ARG A 223 19.46 1.05 -33.11
CA ARG A 223 18.09 0.53 -32.94
C ARG A 223 18.08 -0.83 -32.24
N GLY A 224 18.96 -1.77 -32.58
CA GLY A 224 19.06 -3.05 -31.89
C GLY A 224 19.49 -2.94 -30.42
N ARG A 225 20.28 -1.90 -30.05
CA ARG A 225 20.51 -1.63 -28.63
C ARG A 225 19.27 -1.12 -27.91
N ALA A 226 18.50 -0.24 -28.55
CA ALA A 226 17.25 0.29 -27.99
C ALA A 226 16.22 -0.81 -27.80
N GLU A 227 16.06 -1.70 -28.76
CA GLU A 227 15.17 -2.88 -28.69
C GLU A 227 15.53 -3.78 -27.51
N ARG A 228 16.80 -4.16 -27.37
CA ARG A 228 17.24 -4.96 -26.20
C ARG A 228 17.04 -4.24 -24.86
N ALA A 229 17.18 -2.90 -24.84
CA ALA A 229 16.92 -2.12 -23.63
C ALA A 229 15.42 -2.10 -23.28
N ALA A 230 14.54 -2.00 -24.29
CA ALA A 230 13.10 -2.12 -24.11
C ALA A 230 12.71 -3.52 -23.61
N GLY A 231 13.28 -4.59 -24.15
CA GLY A 231 13.07 -5.96 -23.67
C GLY A 231 13.45 -6.13 -22.21
N ARG A 232 14.64 -5.65 -21.81
CA ARG A 232 15.06 -5.69 -20.40
C ARG A 232 14.12 -4.92 -19.46
N ARG A 233 13.53 -3.82 -19.94
CA ARG A 233 12.54 -3.09 -19.14
C ARG A 233 11.27 -3.90 -18.89
N VAL A 234 10.80 -4.63 -19.90
CA VAL A 234 9.66 -5.54 -19.76
C VAL A 234 10.00 -6.66 -18.77
N GLU A 235 11.12 -7.35 -18.95
CA GLU A 235 11.58 -8.43 -18.07
C GLU A 235 11.71 -7.96 -16.61
N THR A 236 12.24 -6.75 -16.39
CA THR A 236 12.30 -6.17 -15.03
C THR A 236 10.92 -5.96 -14.42
N LEU A 237 9.93 -5.55 -15.22
CA LEU A 237 8.55 -5.36 -14.73
C LEU A 237 7.87 -6.69 -14.41
N LEU A 238 8.26 -7.79 -15.08
CA LEU A 238 7.82 -9.15 -14.75
C LEU A 238 8.49 -9.71 -13.49
N GLY A 239 9.59 -9.08 -13.04
CA GLY A 239 10.41 -9.59 -11.94
C GLY A 239 11.50 -10.57 -12.40
N ASP A 240 11.69 -10.70 -13.71
CA ASP A 240 12.66 -11.59 -14.31
C ASP A 240 14.05 -10.98 -14.43
N TYR A 241 15.05 -11.84 -14.68
CA TYR A 241 16.41 -11.39 -15.01
C TYR A 241 16.42 -10.66 -16.37
N PRO A 242 16.94 -9.41 -16.44
CA PRO A 242 16.87 -8.58 -17.63
C PRO A 242 17.85 -8.99 -18.72
N ALA A 243 17.60 -10.09 -19.40
CA ALA A 243 18.41 -10.62 -20.49
C ALA A 243 18.23 -9.85 -21.82
N GLY A 244 17.05 -9.27 -22.02
CA GLY A 244 16.68 -8.54 -23.26
C GLY A 244 16.37 -9.48 -24.41
N VAL A 245 15.76 -10.64 -24.11
CA VAL A 245 15.42 -11.70 -25.08
C VAL A 245 13.93 -11.86 -25.33
N ILE A 246 13.08 -11.15 -24.57
CA ILE A 246 11.62 -11.22 -24.75
C ILE A 246 11.22 -10.75 -26.15
N GLN A 247 10.32 -11.47 -26.78
CA GLN A 247 9.82 -11.14 -28.11
C GLN A 247 8.68 -10.12 -28.03
N SER A 248 8.62 -9.23 -29.01
CA SER A 248 7.58 -8.23 -29.18
C SER A 248 6.40 -8.74 -29.98
N ALA A 249 5.27 -8.02 -29.93
CA ALA A 249 4.20 -8.18 -30.90
C ALA A 249 4.67 -7.80 -32.32
N SER A 250 3.98 -8.34 -33.32
CA SER A 250 4.28 -8.07 -34.75
C SER A 250 3.74 -6.71 -35.23
N ALA A 251 2.80 -6.10 -34.49
CA ALA A 251 2.17 -4.83 -34.85
C ALA A 251 1.71 -4.07 -33.61
N LEU A 252 1.55 -2.76 -33.75
CA LEU A 252 0.92 -1.92 -32.71
C LEU A 252 -0.62 -2.09 -32.75
N PRO A 253 -1.32 -2.01 -31.62
CA PRO A 253 -2.76 -2.17 -31.55
C PRO A 253 -3.48 -0.99 -32.21
N VAL A 254 -4.68 -1.25 -32.72
CA VAL A 254 -5.59 -0.21 -33.18
C VAL A 254 -6.59 0.07 -32.04
N VAL A 255 -6.47 1.23 -31.43
CA VAL A 255 -7.40 1.67 -30.38
C VAL A 255 -8.62 2.33 -31.05
N SER A 256 -9.79 1.73 -30.92
CA SER A 256 -10.98 2.15 -31.67
C SER A 256 -11.76 3.30 -31.04
N ALA A 257 -11.72 3.49 -29.73
CA ALA A 257 -12.38 4.59 -29.02
C ALA A 257 -11.76 4.81 -27.63
N LEU A 258 -11.72 6.06 -27.18
CA LEU A 258 -11.39 6.39 -25.79
C LEU A 258 -12.62 6.13 -24.92
N PRO A 259 -12.45 5.49 -23.73
CA PRO A 259 -13.55 5.27 -22.82
C PRO A 259 -14.04 6.59 -22.21
N ASP A 260 -15.35 6.65 -21.89
CA ASP A 260 -15.91 7.78 -21.15
C ASP A 260 -15.30 7.85 -19.73
N PRO A 261 -14.62 8.93 -19.34
CA PRO A 261 -14.07 9.10 -18.00
C PRO A 261 -15.14 9.27 -16.90
N GLY A 262 -16.40 9.51 -17.27
CA GLY A 262 -17.51 9.81 -16.37
C GLY A 262 -17.44 11.23 -15.80
N ALA A 263 -18.24 11.52 -14.78
CA ALA A 263 -18.24 12.82 -14.11
C ALA A 263 -16.97 13.01 -13.25
N PRO A 264 -16.40 14.24 -13.18
CA PRO A 264 -15.22 14.55 -12.36
C PRO A 264 -15.37 14.14 -10.88
N GLN A 265 -16.55 14.27 -10.30
CA GLN A 265 -16.85 13.85 -8.92
C GLN A 265 -16.60 12.36 -8.68
N ARG A 266 -16.84 11.50 -9.67
CA ARG A 266 -16.57 10.05 -9.55
C ARG A 266 -15.09 9.70 -9.45
N LEU A 267 -14.19 10.64 -9.77
CA LEU A 267 -12.74 10.42 -9.59
C LEU A 267 -12.38 10.29 -8.11
N PHE A 268 -13.08 11.01 -7.21
CA PHE A 268 -12.85 10.90 -5.77
C PHE A 268 -13.20 9.53 -5.22
N GLU A 269 -14.17 8.83 -5.83
CA GLU A 269 -14.59 7.49 -5.44
C GLU A 269 -13.78 6.39 -6.14
N ARG A 270 -13.24 6.65 -7.33
CA ARG A 270 -12.60 5.64 -8.18
C ARG A 270 -11.07 5.68 -8.14
N ARG A 271 -10.48 6.85 -7.93
CA ARG A 271 -9.03 6.98 -7.88
C ARG A 271 -8.49 6.44 -6.56
N PRO A 272 -7.61 5.42 -6.59
CA PRO A 272 -7.08 4.81 -5.37
C PRO A 272 -6.34 5.80 -4.46
N ASP A 273 -5.61 6.76 -5.04
CA ASP A 273 -4.89 7.80 -4.29
C ASP A 273 -5.83 8.74 -3.54
N MET A 274 -7.00 9.07 -4.11
CA MET A 274 -8.01 9.89 -3.45
C MET A 274 -8.71 9.12 -2.33
N VAL A 275 -9.06 7.85 -2.57
CA VAL A 275 -9.63 6.96 -1.57
C VAL A 275 -8.65 6.77 -0.40
N ALA A 276 -7.37 6.56 -0.69
CA ALA A 276 -6.33 6.45 0.34
C ALA A 276 -6.19 7.74 1.17
N ALA A 277 -6.20 8.91 0.52
CA ALA A 277 -6.10 10.20 1.18
C ALA A 277 -7.32 10.46 2.09
N ALA A 278 -8.54 10.18 1.61
CA ALA A 278 -9.77 10.31 2.39
C ALA A 278 -9.76 9.38 3.63
N ALA A 279 -9.35 8.12 3.45
CA ALA A 279 -9.23 7.18 4.56
C ALA A 279 -8.18 7.61 5.60
N ARG A 280 -7.03 8.17 5.15
CA ARG A 280 -6.01 8.72 6.05
C ARG A 280 -6.52 9.94 6.82
N LEU A 281 -7.25 10.84 6.16
CA LEU A 281 -7.84 12.00 6.83
C LEU A 281 -8.83 11.57 7.91
N ALA A 282 -9.71 10.63 7.60
CA ALA A 282 -10.65 10.07 8.57
C ALA A 282 -9.93 9.35 9.73
N ALA A 283 -8.86 8.58 9.44
CA ALA A 283 -8.04 7.94 10.46
C ALA A 283 -7.36 8.95 11.40
N ALA A 284 -6.86 10.06 10.84
CA ALA A 284 -6.28 11.16 11.63
C ALA A 284 -7.33 11.80 12.56
N GLY A 285 -8.55 12.03 12.09
CA GLY A 285 -9.66 12.53 12.93
C GLY A 285 -9.93 11.63 14.14
N PHE A 286 -10.07 10.32 13.94
CA PHE A 286 -10.24 9.38 15.05
C PHE A 286 -9.00 9.30 15.97
N SER A 287 -7.80 9.52 15.44
CA SER A 287 -6.58 9.59 16.25
C SER A 287 -6.57 10.84 17.14
N ALA A 288 -7.04 11.98 16.63
CA ALA A 288 -7.20 13.21 17.41
C ALA A 288 -8.25 13.04 18.52
N ASP A 289 -9.40 12.44 18.20
CA ASP A 289 -10.44 12.11 19.19
C ASP A 289 -9.89 11.18 20.28
N ALA A 290 -9.12 10.16 19.92
CA ALA A 290 -8.49 9.27 20.90
C ALA A 290 -7.47 9.99 21.79
N ALA A 291 -6.69 10.92 21.23
CA ALA A 291 -5.73 11.74 21.99
C ALA A 291 -6.45 12.70 22.96
N GLN A 292 -7.55 13.31 22.54
CA GLN A 292 -8.42 14.11 23.40
C GLN A 292 -8.97 13.27 24.57
N LYS A 293 -9.48 12.04 24.29
CA LYS A 293 -10.05 11.16 25.29
C LYS A 293 -9.01 10.55 26.25
N ALA A 294 -7.74 10.58 25.89
CA ALA A 294 -6.63 10.19 26.77
C ALA A 294 -6.45 11.12 27.98
N LEU A 295 -7.06 12.31 27.96
CA LEU A 295 -7.09 13.24 29.08
C LEU A 295 -8.12 12.86 30.17
N TYR A 296 -9.05 11.95 29.88
CA TYR A 296 -10.10 11.53 30.81
C TYR A 296 -9.66 10.37 31.70
N PRO A 297 -10.31 10.18 32.89
CA PRO A 297 -10.01 9.06 33.77
C PRO A 297 -10.24 7.72 33.11
N GLY A 298 -9.29 6.82 33.20
CA GLY A 298 -9.41 5.43 32.69
C GLY A 298 -9.89 4.47 33.80
N LEU A 299 -10.77 3.54 33.43
CA LEU A 299 -11.22 2.42 34.30
C LEU A 299 -10.52 1.14 33.85
N SER A 300 -9.80 0.51 34.76
CA SER A 300 -9.19 -0.80 34.55
C SER A 300 -9.70 -1.84 35.51
N LEU A 301 -9.91 -3.06 35.01
CA LEU A 301 -10.28 -4.24 35.79
C LEU A 301 -9.13 -5.25 35.69
N ARG A 302 -8.79 -5.84 36.83
CA ARG A 302 -7.80 -6.92 36.94
C ARG A 302 -8.38 -8.04 37.78
N ALA A 303 -8.22 -9.26 37.28
CA ALA A 303 -8.51 -10.48 38.06
C ALA A 303 -7.24 -11.34 38.05
N GLU A 304 -6.88 -11.85 39.20
CA GLU A 304 -5.69 -12.65 39.38
C GLU A 304 -6.06 -13.93 40.12
N LEU A 305 -5.48 -15.02 39.65
CA LEU A 305 -5.51 -16.32 40.32
C LEU A 305 -4.05 -16.74 40.43
N SER A 306 -3.56 -16.91 41.66
CA SER A 306 -2.16 -17.24 41.89
C SER A 306 -1.99 -18.22 43.02
N ASP A 307 -0.94 -19.01 42.92
CA ASP A 307 -0.45 -19.88 44.00
C ASP A 307 1.05 -19.66 44.18
N SER A 308 1.54 -19.83 45.41
CA SER A 308 2.96 -19.72 45.75
C SER A 308 3.37 -20.69 46.84
N ALA A 309 4.45 -21.43 46.59
CA ALA A 309 4.95 -22.45 47.52
C ALA A 309 6.49 -22.40 47.58
N ALA A 310 7.03 -23.05 48.64
CA ALA A 310 8.47 -23.19 48.83
C ALA A 310 9.07 -24.27 47.89
N ASN A 311 8.27 -25.27 47.47
CA ASN A 311 8.68 -26.32 46.54
C ASN A 311 7.86 -26.27 45.26
N VAL A 312 8.47 -26.68 44.15
CA VAL A 312 7.80 -26.61 42.84
C VAL A 312 6.61 -27.54 42.70
N GLU A 313 6.62 -28.68 43.42
CA GLU A 313 5.53 -29.67 43.43
C GLU A 313 4.27 -29.13 44.11
N ASP A 314 4.43 -28.31 45.13
CA ASP A 314 3.32 -27.77 45.94
C ASP A 314 2.57 -26.62 45.20
N VAL A 315 3.19 -25.96 44.20
CA VAL A 315 2.58 -24.88 43.41
C VAL A 315 1.43 -25.38 42.51
N PHE A 316 1.32 -26.68 42.28
CA PHE A 316 0.26 -27.27 41.47
C PHE A 316 -0.90 -27.85 42.33
N ASP A 317 -0.86 -27.61 43.63
CA ASP A 317 -1.95 -28.02 44.51
C ASP A 317 -3.07 -26.96 44.50
N ALA A 318 -4.28 -27.38 44.13
CA ALA A 318 -5.42 -26.47 43.98
C ALA A 318 -5.97 -25.91 45.29
N ASP A 319 -5.54 -26.45 46.44
CA ASP A 319 -6.08 -26.08 47.74
C ASP A 319 -5.56 -24.73 48.27
N ASP A 320 -4.42 -24.24 47.75
CA ASP A 320 -3.79 -22.95 48.13
C ASP A 320 -3.99 -21.82 47.15
N LEU A 321 -4.91 -21.99 46.17
CA LEU A 321 -5.22 -20.97 45.15
C LEU A 321 -5.83 -19.69 45.74
N VAL A 322 -5.16 -18.56 45.54
CA VAL A 322 -5.64 -17.23 45.94
C VAL A 322 -6.25 -16.53 44.70
N SER A 323 -7.49 -16.10 44.84
CA SER A 323 -8.16 -15.29 43.82
C SER A 323 -8.37 -13.84 44.26
N SER A 324 -8.09 -12.89 43.37
CA SER A 324 -8.36 -11.49 43.61
C SER A 324 -9.02 -10.82 42.41
N VAL A 325 -9.92 -9.88 42.67
CA VAL A 325 -10.51 -9.01 41.64
C VAL A 325 -10.38 -7.56 42.08
N ALA A 326 -9.81 -6.73 41.23
CA ALA A 326 -9.62 -5.31 41.49
C ALA A 326 -10.17 -4.44 40.36
N ALA A 327 -10.82 -3.35 40.73
CA ALA A 327 -11.19 -2.28 39.81
C ALA A 327 -10.46 -1.00 40.21
N SER A 328 -9.85 -0.32 39.27
CA SER A 328 -9.14 0.95 39.54
C SER A 328 -9.51 2.02 38.54
N ILE A 329 -9.66 3.26 39.02
CA ILE A 329 -9.86 4.47 38.21
C ILE A 329 -8.61 5.30 38.35
N LEU A 330 -7.98 5.66 37.22
CA LEU A 330 -6.81 6.50 37.17
C LEU A 330 -7.10 7.77 36.35
N ALA A 331 -7.04 8.94 37.00
CA ALA A 331 -7.15 10.23 36.36
C ALA A 331 -5.76 10.89 36.20
N PRO A 332 -5.32 11.26 34.99
CA PRO A 332 -4.07 11.95 34.79
C PRO A 332 -4.19 13.42 35.22
N ILE A 333 -3.66 13.79 36.39
CA ILE A 333 -3.69 15.19 36.90
C ILE A 333 -2.54 16.00 36.32
N PHE A 334 -1.34 15.44 36.28
CA PHE A 334 -0.14 16.10 35.76
C PHE A 334 0.83 15.07 35.18
N ARG A 335 1.20 15.25 33.91
CA ARG A 335 2.18 14.43 33.18
C ARG A 335 3.19 15.29 32.42
N GLY A 336 3.65 16.44 33.02
CA GLY A 336 4.63 17.29 32.37
C GLY A 336 4.21 17.90 31.03
N GLY A 337 2.90 17.95 30.74
CA GLY A 337 2.36 18.43 29.45
C GLY A 337 2.30 17.41 28.30
N SER A 338 2.81 16.18 28.49
CA SER A 338 2.91 15.20 27.40
C SER A 338 1.56 14.88 26.73
N LEU A 339 0.50 14.68 27.50
CA LEU A 339 -0.83 14.37 26.93
C LEU A 339 -1.41 15.54 26.12
N ARG A 340 -1.13 16.78 26.52
CA ARG A 340 -1.56 17.96 25.74
C ARG A 340 -0.77 18.07 24.44
N ALA A 341 0.55 17.86 24.52
CA ALA A 341 1.39 17.85 23.33
C ALA A 341 1.04 16.71 22.35
N GLU A 342 0.61 15.55 22.85
CA GLU A 342 0.10 14.45 22.01
C GLU A 342 -1.21 14.82 21.32
N ARG A 343 -2.14 15.48 22.02
CA ARG A 343 -3.36 16.02 21.42
C ARG A 343 -3.02 17.04 20.34
N ASP A 344 -2.22 18.07 20.68
CA ASP A 344 -1.85 19.15 19.75
C ASP A 344 -1.10 18.63 18.50
N ARG A 345 -0.40 17.49 18.63
CA ARG A 345 0.23 16.79 17.49
C ARG A 345 -0.76 16.02 16.63
N ALA A 346 -1.85 15.57 17.21
CA ALA A 346 -2.86 14.76 16.51
C ALA A 346 -3.89 15.62 15.78
N GLU A 347 -4.12 16.87 16.27
CA GLU A 347 -4.91 17.91 15.59
C GLU A 347 -4.14 18.50 14.38
#